data_61e687100b7b3a49cd4e4b79554e6556
#
_entry.id   61e687100b7b3a49cd4e4b79554e6556
#
_cell.length_a   1.000
_cell.length_b   1.000
_cell.length_c   1.000
_cell.angle_alpha   90.00
_cell.angle_beta   90.00
_cell.angle_gamma   90.00
#
_symmetry.space_group_name_H-M   'P 1'
#
loop_
_entity.id
_entity.type
_entity.pdbx_description
1 polymer ?
#
loop_
_entity_poly.entity_id
_entity_poly.type
_entity_poly.pdbx_seq_one_letter_code
_entity_poly.pdbx_strand_id
1 'polypeptide(L)'
;RFAHEGDQLQPSVLVQNSSSHTGTWDISLKVGALTKFTEHGEKSQVTPVTIPAGGNATVTFDLTFSETGEADWQWTAVPRSLEGEELDDKLRRDLSDAVISRFSIEYPVPLLKETQFIKFDDPGKQHDLLNGLSENLLEGRGAIELEFGSSMLLEAGEALDFLLHYPYGCVEQTSSSTIPWIAALNLQKKTPAFRGKKEGEIR
;
A
#
# COMPACT_ATOMS: atom_id res chain seq x y z
N ARG A 1 3.39 6.61 0.18
CA ARG A 1 4.77 6.07 0.33
C ARG A 1 4.74 4.65 -0.22
N PHE A 2 5.68 4.32 -1.05
CA PHE A 2 5.84 3.00 -1.68
C PHE A 2 7.32 2.63 -1.70
N ALA A 3 7.59 1.35 -1.88
CA ALA A 3 8.89 0.77 -2.16
C ALA A 3 8.75 -0.19 -3.35
N HIS A 4 9.86 -0.65 -3.90
CA HIS A 4 9.82 -1.64 -4.96
C HIS A 4 10.39 -2.98 -4.47
N GLU A 5 9.96 -4.05 -5.11
CA GLU A 5 10.56 -5.36 -4.92
C GLU A 5 12.06 -5.32 -5.25
N GLY A 6 12.88 -5.85 -4.36
CA GLY A 6 14.33 -5.83 -4.46
C GLY A 6 15.01 -4.61 -3.83
N ASP A 7 14.26 -3.57 -3.47
CA ASP A 7 14.82 -2.40 -2.80
C ASP A 7 15.45 -2.77 -1.45
N GLN A 8 16.52 -2.06 -1.11
CA GLN A 8 17.11 -2.04 0.21
C GLN A 8 16.84 -0.70 0.89
N LEU A 9 16.38 -0.74 2.11
CA LEU A 9 16.00 0.46 2.85
C LEU A 9 16.57 0.42 4.27
N GLN A 10 16.96 1.58 4.77
CA GLN A 10 17.40 1.80 6.16
C GLN A 10 16.35 2.63 6.92
N PRO A 11 15.21 2.04 7.31
CA PRO A 11 14.23 2.76 8.10
C PRO A 11 14.78 3.06 9.49
N SER A 12 14.46 4.25 9.99
CA SER A 12 14.87 4.71 11.31
C SER A 12 13.64 5.02 12.17
N VAL A 13 13.76 4.75 13.46
CA VAL A 13 12.79 5.18 14.47
C VAL A 13 13.47 6.08 15.49
N LEU A 14 12.84 7.22 15.77
CA LEU A 14 13.25 8.11 16.86
C LEU A 14 12.46 7.72 18.12
N VAL A 15 13.17 7.39 19.19
CA VAL A 15 12.59 7.06 20.49
C VAL A 15 12.95 8.16 21.47
N GLN A 16 11.96 8.70 22.16
CA GLN A 16 12.12 9.72 23.19
C GLN A 16 11.87 9.12 24.56
N ASN A 17 12.82 9.30 25.48
CA ASN A 17 12.66 8.96 26.88
C ASN A 17 11.94 10.07 27.61
N SER A 18 10.66 9.90 27.92
CA SER A 18 9.85 10.88 28.67
C SER A 18 9.99 10.73 30.18
N SER A 19 10.79 9.77 30.68
CA SER A 19 11.01 9.59 32.12
C SER A 19 12.05 10.57 32.69
N SER A 20 12.09 10.68 34.00
CA SER A 20 13.09 11.48 34.73
C SER A 20 14.41 10.73 34.96
N HIS A 21 14.54 9.49 34.48
CA HIS A 21 15.70 8.64 34.70
C HIS A 21 16.35 8.27 33.36
N THR A 22 17.68 8.18 33.33
CA THR A 22 18.39 7.51 32.23
C THR A 22 18.00 6.03 32.24
N GLY A 23 17.76 5.46 31.06
CA GLY A 23 17.35 4.06 30.96
C GLY A 23 17.80 3.39 29.68
N THR A 24 17.67 2.08 29.67
CA THR A 24 17.90 1.27 28.46
C THR A 24 16.59 0.70 27.97
N TRP A 25 16.31 0.89 26.68
CA TRP A 25 15.14 0.35 25.99
C TRP A 25 15.56 -0.71 24.97
N ASP A 26 14.76 -1.74 24.86
CA ASP A 26 14.79 -2.68 23.75
C ASP A 26 13.92 -2.11 22.62
N ILE A 27 14.57 -1.63 21.57
CA ILE A 27 13.89 -1.15 20.36
C ILE A 27 13.82 -2.30 19.39
N SER A 28 12.63 -2.75 19.05
CA SER A 28 12.46 -3.85 18.10
C SER A 28 11.68 -3.44 16.87
N LEU A 29 12.01 -4.07 15.77
CA LEU A 29 11.26 -4.04 14.53
C LEU A 29 10.90 -5.48 14.15
N LYS A 30 9.60 -5.73 14.00
CA LYS A 30 9.06 -6.96 13.42
C LYS A 30 8.48 -6.64 12.06
N VAL A 31 8.88 -7.39 11.04
CA VAL A 31 8.44 -7.20 9.65
C VAL A 31 7.57 -8.36 9.19
N GLY A 32 6.61 -8.05 8.31
CA GLY A 32 5.73 -9.02 7.66
C GLY A 32 6.44 -9.91 6.64
N ALA A 33 5.67 -10.76 5.96
CA ALA A 33 6.21 -11.77 5.04
C ALA A 33 7.04 -11.18 3.88
N LEU A 34 6.64 -10.01 3.40
CA LEU A 34 7.22 -9.36 2.20
C LEU A 34 8.53 -8.61 2.45
N THR A 35 8.99 -8.56 3.70
CA THR A 35 10.22 -7.86 4.10
C THR A 35 11.09 -8.78 4.92
N LYS A 36 12.39 -8.61 4.87
CA LYS A 36 13.37 -9.33 5.69
C LYS A 36 14.54 -8.42 6.07
N PHE A 37 15.20 -8.73 7.19
CA PHE A 37 16.47 -8.09 7.54
C PHE A 37 17.57 -8.54 6.58
N THR A 38 18.34 -7.58 6.07
CA THR A 38 19.30 -7.79 4.98
C THR A 38 20.39 -8.80 5.37
N GLU A 39 20.93 -8.70 6.59
CA GLU A 39 22.06 -9.56 7.00
C GLU A 39 21.67 -11.00 7.34
N HIS A 40 20.53 -11.21 8.01
CA HIS A 40 20.19 -12.52 8.59
C HIS A 40 18.90 -13.14 8.03
N GLY A 41 18.17 -12.42 7.18
CA GLY A 41 16.89 -12.89 6.61
C GLY A 41 15.79 -13.08 7.67
N GLU A 42 16.00 -12.65 8.90
CA GLU A 42 15.04 -12.75 10.01
C GLU A 42 13.84 -11.84 9.81
N LYS A 43 12.79 -12.06 10.60
CA LYS A 43 11.55 -11.26 10.59
C LYS A 43 11.43 -10.34 11.81
N SER A 44 12.39 -10.38 12.72
CA SER A 44 12.41 -9.53 13.92
C SER A 44 13.85 -9.29 14.36
N GLN A 45 14.16 -8.06 14.71
CA GLN A 45 15.45 -7.67 15.29
C GLN A 45 15.20 -6.75 16.48
N VAL A 46 16.04 -6.88 17.51
CA VAL A 46 15.98 -6.08 18.74
C VAL A 46 17.32 -5.40 18.94
N THR A 47 17.30 -4.09 19.17
CA THR A 47 18.49 -3.29 19.45
C THR A 47 18.33 -2.57 20.79
N PRO A 48 19.16 -2.87 21.81
CA PRO A 48 19.14 -2.15 23.06
C PRO A 48 19.82 -0.79 22.92
N VAL A 49 19.17 0.24 23.46
CA VAL A 49 19.66 1.64 23.40
C VAL A 49 19.50 2.30 24.76
N THR A 50 20.57 2.95 25.25
CA THR A 50 20.52 3.76 26.47
C THR A 50 20.18 5.20 26.11
N ILE A 51 19.12 5.74 26.72
CA ILE A 51 18.60 7.07 26.46
C ILE A 51 18.60 7.88 27.76
N PRO A 52 19.26 9.05 27.81
CA PRO A 52 19.23 9.92 28.97
C PRO A 52 17.81 10.38 29.34
N ALA A 53 17.62 10.82 30.58
CA ALA A 53 16.38 11.43 31.02
C ALA A 53 15.98 12.58 30.11
N GLY A 54 14.75 12.56 29.59
CA GLY A 54 14.25 13.58 28.64
C GLY A 54 14.95 13.59 27.29
N GLY A 55 15.91 12.69 27.03
CA GLY A 55 16.66 12.60 25.80
C GLY A 55 15.97 11.74 24.73
N ASN A 56 16.66 11.59 23.60
CA ASN A 56 16.17 10.73 22.51
C ASN A 56 17.33 9.92 21.90
N ALA A 57 16.97 8.89 21.15
CA ALA A 57 17.89 8.11 20.35
C ALA A 57 17.22 7.67 19.05
N THR A 58 18.03 7.53 18.01
CA THR A 58 17.58 7.00 16.72
C THR A 58 18.16 5.62 16.51
N VAL A 59 17.31 4.66 16.15
CA VAL A 59 17.71 3.31 15.78
C VAL A 59 17.37 3.06 14.33
N THR A 60 18.30 2.48 13.58
CA THR A 60 18.17 2.18 12.16
C THR A 60 18.27 0.67 11.95
N PHE A 61 17.51 0.15 11.01
CA PHE A 61 17.50 -1.25 10.63
C PHE A 61 17.73 -1.39 9.12
N ASP A 62 18.40 -2.45 8.70
CA ASP A 62 18.68 -2.73 7.29
C ASP A 62 17.70 -3.77 6.77
N LEU A 63 16.86 -3.38 5.83
CA LEU A 63 15.80 -4.21 5.27
C LEU A 63 15.90 -4.38 3.77
N THR A 64 15.43 -5.53 3.29
CA THR A 64 15.25 -5.85 1.87
C THR A 64 13.82 -6.28 1.63
N PHE A 65 13.20 -5.77 0.57
CA PHE A 65 11.87 -6.16 0.11
C PHE A 65 11.96 -7.37 -0.81
N SER A 66 11.23 -8.43 -0.51
CA SER A 66 11.32 -9.70 -1.23
C SER A 66 10.20 -9.91 -2.26
N GLU A 67 9.05 -9.30 -2.08
CA GLU A 67 7.86 -9.50 -2.91
C GLU A 67 6.98 -8.26 -2.89
N THR A 68 6.14 -8.11 -3.92
CA THR A 68 5.13 -7.05 -4.01
C THR A 68 3.93 -7.33 -3.11
N GLY A 69 3.24 -6.28 -2.69
CA GLY A 69 2.03 -6.35 -1.87
C GLY A 69 2.01 -5.33 -0.74
N GLU A 70 1.05 -5.48 0.17
CA GLU A 70 0.95 -4.63 1.36
C GLU A 70 1.86 -5.16 2.47
N ALA A 71 2.85 -4.35 2.84
CA ALA A 71 3.77 -4.64 3.93
C ALA A 71 3.28 -4.01 5.23
N ASP A 72 3.47 -4.72 6.33
CA ASP A 72 3.27 -4.21 7.68
C ASP A 72 4.54 -4.37 8.51
N TRP A 73 4.86 -3.34 9.27
CA TRP A 73 5.97 -3.31 10.21
C TRP A 73 5.47 -2.90 11.58
N GLN A 74 5.85 -3.67 12.58
CA GLN A 74 5.56 -3.37 13.98
C GLN A 74 6.83 -2.93 14.68
N TRP A 75 6.85 -1.69 15.11
CA TRP A 75 7.88 -1.09 15.94
C TRP A 75 7.47 -1.19 17.40
N THR A 76 8.40 -1.53 18.28
CA THR A 76 8.17 -1.47 19.72
C THR A 76 9.36 -0.88 20.43
N ALA A 77 9.10 -0.13 21.49
CA ALA A 77 10.08 0.35 22.43
C ALA A 77 9.67 -0.13 23.83
N VAL A 78 10.47 -0.97 24.45
CA VAL A 78 10.15 -1.55 25.76
C VAL A 78 11.33 -1.28 26.71
N PRO A 79 11.10 -0.63 27.86
CA PRO A 79 12.16 -0.38 28.82
C PRO A 79 12.70 -1.69 29.41
N ARG A 80 14.03 -1.81 29.44
CA ARG A 80 14.76 -2.94 30.03
C ARG A 80 15.19 -2.60 31.44
N SER A 81 15.68 -1.39 31.69
CA SER A 81 16.16 -0.91 32.99
C SER A 81 16.11 0.61 33.05
N LEU A 82 15.98 1.13 34.27
CA LEU A 82 16.12 2.55 34.59
C LEU A 82 17.19 2.71 35.68
N GLU A 83 18.00 3.76 35.58
CA GLU A 83 19.02 4.05 36.58
C GLU A 83 18.38 4.61 37.87
N GLY A 84 18.62 3.93 38.98
CA GLY A 84 18.12 4.36 40.29
C GLY A 84 16.65 4.13 40.56
N GLU A 85 15.92 3.45 39.64
CA GLU A 85 14.51 3.16 39.77
C GLU A 85 14.22 1.68 39.49
N GLU A 86 13.38 1.06 40.29
CA GLU A 86 12.91 -0.30 40.04
C GLU A 86 11.85 -0.30 38.99
N LEU A 87 12.04 -1.08 37.94
CA LEU A 87 11.12 -1.17 36.81
C LEU A 87 10.03 -2.21 37.11
N ASP A 88 8.95 -1.79 37.77
CA ASP A 88 7.75 -2.61 37.96
C ASP A 88 6.92 -2.78 36.68
N ASP A 89 5.94 -3.66 36.71
CA ASP A 89 5.08 -3.96 35.55
C ASP A 89 4.23 -2.77 35.10
N LYS A 90 3.90 -1.86 36.00
CA LYS A 90 3.13 -0.66 35.68
C LYS A 90 4.00 0.33 34.93
N LEU A 91 5.16 0.66 35.50
CA LEU A 91 6.10 1.60 34.92
C LEU A 91 6.62 1.10 33.56
N ARG A 92 6.85 -0.21 33.47
CA ARG A 92 7.23 -0.85 32.18
C ARG A 92 6.17 -0.61 31.10
N ARG A 93 4.89 -0.81 31.41
CA ARG A 93 3.79 -0.54 30.46
C ARG A 93 3.66 0.94 30.11
N ASP A 94 3.76 1.82 31.12
CA ASP A 94 3.60 3.26 30.94
C ASP A 94 4.72 3.88 30.06
N LEU A 95 5.90 3.26 30.06
CA LEU A 95 7.07 3.67 29.28
C LEU A 95 7.28 2.82 28.00
N SER A 96 6.39 1.89 27.70
CA SER A 96 6.42 1.11 26.45
C SER A 96 5.54 1.77 25.39
N ASP A 97 6.00 1.67 24.15
CA ASP A 97 5.21 2.14 22.99
C ASP A 97 5.30 1.19 21.82
N ALA A 98 4.30 1.22 20.95
CA ALA A 98 4.25 0.40 19.76
C ALA A 98 3.56 1.14 18.60
N VAL A 99 4.15 1.07 17.42
CA VAL A 99 3.62 1.67 16.19
C VAL A 99 3.57 0.64 15.07
N ILE A 100 2.49 0.64 14.30
CA ILE A 100 2.36 -0.16 13.08
C ILE A 100 2.45 0.78 11.89
N SER A 101 3.38 0.50 10.99
CA SER A 101 3.51 1.18 9.69
C SER A 101 3.06 0.25 8.58
N ARG A 102 2.24 0.76 7.66
CA ARG A 102 1.78 0.03 6.47
C ARG A 102 2.11 0.82 5.22
N PHE A 103 2.51 0.13 4.17
CA PHE A 103 2.81 0.73 2.87
C PHE A 103 2.83 -0.33 1.77
N SER A 104 2.68 0.12 0.53
CA SER A 104 2.74 -0.72 -0.67
C SER A 104 4.17 -1.01 -1.08
N ILE A 105 4.44 -2.27 -1.43
CA ILE A 105 5.62 -2.68 -2.19
C ILE A 105 5.16 -2.95 -3.61
N GLU A 106 5.67 -2.15 -4.54
CA GLU A 106 5.26 -2.18 -5.94
C GLU A 106 6.30 -2.92 -6.79
N TYR A 107 5.92 -3.24 -7.99
CA TYR A 107 6.85 -3.79 -8.96
C TYR A 107 7.75 -2.68 -9.52
N PRO A 108 9.06 -2.91 -9.74
CA PRO A 108 10.01 -1.86 -10.14
C PRO A 108 9.82 -1.33 -11.57
N VAL A 109 8.90 -1.90 -12.32
CA VAL A 109 8.54 -1.46 -13.67
C VAL A 109 7.06 -1.09 -13.73
N PRO A 110 6.68 -0.08 -14.55
CA PRO A 110 5.28 0.28 -14.72
C PRO A 110 4.45 -0.89 -15.24
N LEU A 111 3.24 -1.04 -14.73
CA LEU A 111 2.28 -1.99 -15.27
C LEU A 111 1.86 -1.55 -16.67
N LEU A 112 1.99 -2.45 -17.64
CA LEU A 112 1.42 -2.25 -18.97
C LEU A 112 -0.03 -2.76 -18.94
N LYS A 113 -0.98 -1.88 -19.24
CA LYS A 113 -2.39 -2.24 -19.43
C LYS A 113 -2.68 -2.30 -20.92
N GLU A 114 -3.08 -3.47 -21.40
CA GLU A 114 -3.56 -3.68 -22.76
C GLU A 114 -5.05 -3.98 -22.71
N THR A 115 -5.84 -3.25 -23.50
CA THR A 115 -7.30 -3.44 -23.60
C THR A 115 -7.64 -3.91 -24.99
N GLN A 116 -8.43 -4.98 -25.10
CA GLN A 116 -8.94 -5.49 -26.36
C GLN A 116 -10.47 -5.51 -26.32
N PHE A 117 -11.08 -5.00 -27.37
CA PHE A 117 -12.53 -5.08 -27.55
C PHE A 117 -12.86 -6.17 -28.58
N ILE A 118 -13.62 -7.16 -28.15
CA ILE A 118 -14.05 -8.27 -29.00
C ILE A 118 -15.56 -8.21 -29.13
N LYS A 119 -16.05 -8.12 -30.37
CA LYS A 119 -17.46 -8.11 -30.66
C LYS A 119 -17.95 -9.51 -31.01
N PHE A 120 -18.98 -9.96 -30.32
CA PHE A 120 -19.61 -11.27 -30.54
C PHE A 120 -20.85 -11.07 -31.40
N ASP A 121 -20.68 -11.14 -32.73
CA ASP A 121 -21.79 -10.93 -33.71
C ASP A 121 -22.42 -12.26 -34.15
N ASP A 122 -21.74 -13.40 -33.90
CA ASP A 122 -22.18 -14.73 -34.38
C ASP A 122 -22.33 -15.71 -33.20
N PRO A 123 -23.56 -16.15 -32.90
CA PRO A 123 -23.80 -17.16 -31.89
C PRO A 123 -23.13 -18.50 -32.25
N GLY A 124 -22.22 -18.95 -31.43
CA GLY A 124 -21.49 -20.21 -31.61
C GLY A 124 -20.07 -20.07 -32.19
N LYS A 125 -19.66 -18.89 -32.59
CA LYS A 125 -18.27 -18.64 -32.91
C LYS A 125 -17.42 -18.62 -31.65
N GLN A 126 -16.35 -19.42 -31.64
CA GLN A 126 -15.35 -19.37 -30.57
C GLN A 126 -14.37 -18.24 -30.79
N HIS A 127 -14.08 -17.51 -29.75
CA HIS A 127 -13.08 -16.45 -29.74
C HIS A 127 -11.96 -16.81 -28.77
N ASP A 128 -10.72 -16.76 -29.24
CA ASP A 128 -9.55 -16.85 -28.38
C ASP A 128 -9.30 -15.48 -27.75
N LEU A 129 -9.65 -15.33 -26.47
CA LEU A 129 -9.53 -14.09 -25.73
C LEU A 129 -8.09 -13.72 -25.40
N LEU A 130 -7.16 -14.67 -25.52
CA LEU A 130 -5.74 -14.46 -25.22
C LEU A 130 -4.93 -14.17 -26.49
N ASN A 131 -5.54 -14.30 -27.67
CA ASN A 131 -4.88 -14.04 -28.93
C ASN A 131 -4.53 -12.55 -29.08
N GLY A 132 -3.26 -12.26 -29.25
CA GLY A 132 -2.76 -10.89 -29.38
C GLY A 132 -2.39 -10.22 -28.05
N LEU A 133 -2.48 -10.91 -26.93
CA LEU A 133 -1.84 -10.45 -25.70
C LEU A 133 -0.31 -10.47 -25.87
N SER A 134 0.33 -9.49 -25.29
CA SER A 134 1.78 -9.38 -25.32
C SER A 134 2.46 -10.63 -24.73
N GLU A 135 3.45 -11.16 -25.45
CA GLU A 135 4.31 -12.24 -24.94
C GLU A 135 5.19 -11.78 -23.75
N ASN A 136 5.16 -10.49 -23.43
CA ASN A 136 5.92 -9.89 -22.32
C ASN A 136 5.22 -10.01 -20.95
N LEU A 137 4.19 -10.84 -20.83
CA LEU A 137 3.59 -11.16 -19.54
C LEU A 137 4.60 -11.96 -18.70
N LEU A 138 4.95 -11.42 -17.54
CA LEU A 138 5.79 -12.12 -16.58
C LEU A 138 5.01 -13.28 -15.94
N GLU A 139 5.61 -14.48 -15.97
CA GLU A 139 5.01 -15.68 -15.38
C GLU A 139 4.61 -15.44 -13.91
N GLY A 140 3.38 -15.79 -13.57
CA GLY A 140 2.83 -15.62 -12.22
C GLY A 140 2.55 -14.18 -11.80
N ARG A 141 2.65 -13.21 -12.70
CA ARG A 141 2.41 -11.79 -12.43
C ARG A 141 1.46 -11.18 -13.45
N GLY A 142 0.56 -10.35 -12.96
CA GLY A 142 -0.47 -9.68 -13.75
C GLY A 142 -1.87 -10.15 -13.44
N ALA A 143 -2.85 -9.50 -14.05
CA ALA A 143 -4.25 -9.85 -13.95
C ALA A 143 -4.91 -9.74 -15.33
N ILE A 144 -5.88 -10.59 -15.60
CA ILE A 144 -6.75 -10.51 -16.77
C ILE A 144 -8.14 -10.18 -16.25
N GLU A 145 -8.68 -9.06 -16.68
CA GLU A 145 -10.03 -8.63 -16.38
C GLU A 145 -10.89 -8.81 -17.63
N LEU A 146 -12.03 -9.47 -17.49
CA LEU A 146 -12.96 -9.73 -18.59
C LEU A 146 -14.28 -9.06 -18.25
N GLU A 147 -14.64 -8.07 -19.04
CA GLU A 147 -15.96 -7.42 -18.97
C GLU A 147 -16.84 -7.82 -20.15
N PHE A 148 -18.07 -8.22 -19.86
CA PHE A 148 -19.05 -8.59 -20.87
C PHE A 148 -20.26 -7.67 -20.81
N GLY A 149 -20.66 -7.15 -21.93
CA GLY A 149 -21.84 -6.29 -22.02
C GLY A 149 -22.47 -6.29 -23.40
N SER A 150 -23.75 -5.94 -23.47
CA SER A 150 -24.52 -5.80 -24.71
C SER A 150 -24.59 -4.34 -25.20
N SER A 151 -23.81 -3.44 -24.63
CA SER A 151 -23.85 -2.01 -24.92
C SER A 151 -22.47 -1.47 -25.24
N MET A 152 -22.37 -0.58 -26.22
CA MET A 152 -21.17 0.20 -26.55
C MET A 152 -20.71 1.10 -25.37
N LEU A 153 -21.52 1.27 -24.33
CA LEU A 153 -21.12 1.99 -23.11
C LEU A 153 -20.00 1.28 -22.33
N LEU A 154 -19.74 0.01 -22.62
CA LEU A 154 -18.59 -0.69 -22.08
C LEU A 154 -17.27 -0.01 -22.49
N GLU A 155 -17.14 0.36 -23.76
CA GLU A 155 -15.97 1.06 -24.30
C GLU A 155 -15.78 2.46 -23.68
N ALA A 156 -16.89 3.10 -23.30
CA ALA A 156 -16.84 4.40 -22.63
C ALA A 156 -16.46 4.34 -21.16
N GLY A 157 -16.51 3.16 -20.53
CA GLY A 157 -16.27 2.98 -19.09
C GLY A 157 -14.86 3.38 -18.68
N GLU A 158 -13.84 2.97 -19.39
CA GLU A 158 -12.44 3.33 -19.11
C GLU A 158 -12.17 4.83 -19.29
N ALA A 159 -12.70 5.43 -20.37
CA ALA A 159 -12.57 6.86 -20.60
C ALA A 159 -13.27 7.67 -19.50
N LEU A 160 -14.42 7.19 -19.05
CA LEU A 160 -15.16 7.80 -17.96
C LEU A 160 -14.39 7.68 -16.64
N ASP A 161 -13.82 6.51 -16.35
CA ASP A 161 -13.01 6.29 -15.14
C ASP A 161 -11.80 7.21 -15.10
N PHE A 162 -11.08 7.35 -16.21
CA PHE A 162 -9.98 8.30 -16.33
C PHE A 162 -10.43 9.75 -16.05
N LEU A 163 -11.55 10.17 -16.58
CA LEU A 163 -12.08 11.52 -16.36
C LEU A 163 -12.54 11.76 -14.92
N LEU A 164 -13.05 10.73 -14.26
CA LEU A 164 -13.52 10.80 -12.88
C LEU A 164 -12.36 10.88 -11.87
N HIS A 165 -11.23 10.25 -12.18
CA HIS A 165 -10.07 10.15 -11.29
C HIS A 165 -8.89 11.02 -11.74
N TYR A 166 -9.12 12.00 -12.63
CA TYR A 166 -8.08 12.87 -13.13
C TYR A 166 -7.43 13.67 -11.99
N PRO A 167 -6.10 13.51 -11.72
CA PRO A 167 -5.48 13.95 -10.48
C PRO A 167 -5.17 15.45 -10.40
N TYR A 168 -5.36 16.18 -11.51
CA TYR A 168 -5.02 17.61 -11.59
C TYR A 168 -6.27 18.46 -11.46
N GLY A 169 -6.26 19.41 -10.51
CA GLY A 169 -7.43 20.20 -10.13
C GLY A 169 -7.32 21.68 -10.42
N CYS A 170 -7.15 22.12 -11.67
CA CYS A 170 -7.46 23.52 -11.97
C CYS A 170 -8.99 23.72 -12.09
N VAL A 171 -9.46 24.97 -12.00
CA VAL A 171 -10.90 25.28 -12.05
C VAL A 171 -11.56 24.75 -13.32
N GLU A 172 -10.87 24.83 -14.45
CA GLU A 172 -11.34 24.33 -15.74
C GLU A 172 -11.48 22.79 -15.70
N GLN A 173 -10.48 22.10 -15.20
CA GLN A 173 -10.48 20.63 -15.11
C GLN A 173 -11.53 20.12 -14.12
N THR A 174 -11.67 20.78 -12.97
CA THR A 174 -12.72 20.45 -12.00
C THR A 174 -14.11 20.67 -12.60
N SER A 175 -14.32 21.74 -13.35
CA SER A 175 -15.58 21.99 -14.04
C SER A 175 -15.86 20.96 -15.13
N SER A 176 -14.85 20.62 -15.92
CA SER A 176 -14.96 19.63 -17.00
C SER A 176 -15.21 18.22 -16.50
N SER A 177 -14.66 17.84 -15.35
CA SER A 177 -14.91 16.54 -14.72
C SER A 177 -16.30 16.44 -14.07
N THR A 178 -16.93 17.57 -13.75
CA THR A 178 -18.29 17.59 -13.17
C THR A 178 -19.34 17.02 -14.13
N ILE A 179 -19.23 17.28 -15.43
CA ILE A 179 -20.17 16.76 -16.45
C ILE A 179 -20.16 15.22 -16.52
N PRO A 180 -18.98 14.55 -16.63
CA PRO A 180 -18.89 13.09 -16.52
C PRO A 180 -19.49 12.54 -15.22
N TRP A 181 -19.30 13.20 -14.07
CA TRP A 181 -19.90 12.79 -12.80
C TRP A 181 -21.42 12.82 -12.83
N ILE A 182 -22.01 13.89 -13.33
CA ILE A 182 -23.48 13.99 -13.48
C ILE A 182 -24.00 12.92 -14.44
N ALA A 183 -23.28 12.67 -15.54
CA ALA A 183 -23.64 11.64 -16.50
C ALA A 183 -23.55 10.24 -15.87
N ALA A 184 -22.48 9.94 -15.14
CA ALA A 184 -22.29 8.67 -14.42
C ALA A 184 -23.42 8.41 -13.41
N LEU A 185 -23.80 9.39 -12.60
CA LEU A 185 -24.90 9.29 -11.64
C LEU A 185 -26.25 8.98 -12.33
N ASN A 186 -26.49 9.55 -13.48
CA ASN A 186 -27.70 9.28 -14.24
C ASN A 186 -27.68 7.89 -14.91
N LEU A 187 -26.51 7.42 -15.33
CA LEU A 187 -26.31 6.12 -15.97
C LEU A 187 -26.27 4.97 -14.96
N GLN A 188 -25.80 5.19 -13.74
CA GLN A 188 -25.78 4.17 -12.66
C GLN A 188 -27.14 3.51 -12.44
N LYS A 189 -28.21 4.27 -12.57
CA LYS A 189 -29.58 3.78 -12.40
C LYS A 189 -30.05 2.89 -13.55
N LYS A 190 -29.43 3.04 -14.72
CA LYS A 190 -29.90 2.43 -15.97
C LYS A 190 -28.95 1.36 -16.53
N THR A 191 -27.67 1.38 -16.16
CA THR A 191 -26.64 0.55 -16.80
C THR A 191 -25.85 -0.23 -15.75
N PRO A 192 -25.85 -1.58 -15.80
CA PRO A 192 -25.12 -2.41 -14.83
C PRO A 192 -23.63 -2.12 -14.71
N ALA A 193 -22.98 -1.77 -15.81
CA ALA A 193 -21.54 -1.41 -15.84
C ALA A 193 -21.15 -0.25 -14.91
N PHE A 194 -22.10 0.59 -14.52
CA PHE A 194 -21.87 1.71 -13.61
C PHE A 194 -22.36 1.45 -12.18
N ARG A 195 -22.92 0.26 -11.88
CA ARG A 195 -23.48 -0.06 -10.54
C ARG A 195 -22.44 -0.36 -9.46
N GLY A 196 -21.18 -0.60 -9.81
CA GLY A 196 -20.13 -1.01 -8.87
C GLY A 196 -19.43 0.13 -8.12
N LYS A 197 -19.59 1.38 -8.55
CA LYS A 197 -18.92 2.54 -7.92
C LYS A 197 -19.75 3.05 -6.75
N LYS A 198 -19.24 2.88 -5.53
CA LYS A 198 -19.95 3.25 -4.28
C LYS A 198 -20.15 4.77 -4.19
N GLU A 199 -21.35 5.19 -3.74
CA GLU A 199 -21.65 6.61 -3.43
C GLU A 199 -20.64 7.30 -2.48
N GLY A 200 -19.81 6.55 -1.78
CA GLY A 200 -18.79 7.06 -0.86
C GLY A 200 -17.48 7.53 -1.51
N GLU A 201 -17.25 7.26 -2.79
CA GLU A 201 -16.08 7.74 -3.55
C GLU A 201 -16.34 9.11 -4.20
N ILE A 202 -17.55 9.65 -4.05
CA ILE A 202 -17.99 10.96 -4.54
C ILE A 202 -17.94 11.97 -3.38
N ARG A 203 -16.74 12.28 -2.88
CA ARG A 203 -16.53 13.43 -1.99
C ARG A 203 -15.29 14.20 -2.38
#